data_0d30a3cc52714a541836850a7b30cd3e
#
_entry.id   0d30a3cc52714a541836850a7b30cd3e
#
_cell.length_a   1.000
_cell.length_b   1.000
_cell.length_c   1.000
_cell.angle_alpha   90.00
_cell.angle_beta   90.00
_cell.angle_gamma   90.00
#
_symmetry.space_group_name_H-M   'P 1'
#
loop_
_entity.id
_entity.type
_entity.pdbx_description
1 polymer ?
#
loop_
_entity_poly.entity_id
_entity_poly.type
_entity_poly.pdbx_seq_one_letter_code
_entity_poly.pdbx_strand_id
1 'polypeptide(L)'
;GGFVFASSGGVFAEDDGNVVTEGGATASTPRALKMLKAEAAAIGAGGAAARFAGLYSRARGAHSYWYAKGDVAASPSGLINLLHYDDAAGFAKRALEAKATGVLLAADGAPRTRAAIVVVPTRSAP
;
A
#
# COMPACT_ATOMS: atom_id res chain seq x y z
N GLY A 1 13.19 -12.19 13.17
CA GLY A 1 11.90 -12.16 12.60
C GLY A 1 11.23 -13.50 12.40
N GLY A 2 10.08 -13.69 12.96
CA GLY A 2 9.26 -14.90 12.76
C GLY A 2 7.89 -14.60 12.17
N PHE A 3 7.59 -13.32 11.89
CA PHE A 3 6.29 -12.93 11.34
C PHE A 3 6.36 -11.57 10.66
N VAL A 4 5.36 -11.30 9.82
CA VAL A 4 5.22 -10.03 9.11
C VAL A 4 3.81 -9.51 9.35
N PHE A 5 3.72 -8.27 9.84
CA PHE A 5 2.45 -7.57 9.95
C PHE A 5 2.17 -6.83 8.65
N ALA A 6 1.00 -7.06 8.06
CA ALA A 6 0.57 -6.36 6.86
C ALA A 6 0.08 -4.95 7.23
N SER A 7 0.95 -3.97 7.10
CA SER A 7 0.64 -2.56 7.29
C SER A 7 0.27 -1.91 5.95
N SER A 8 0.25 -0.62 5.90
CA SER A 8 -0.21 0.14 4.73
C SER A 8 0.66 1.36 4.46
N GLY A 9 0.88 1.66 3.19
CA GLY A 9 1.49 2.91 2.78
C GLY A 9 0.70 4.14 3.20
N GLY A 10 -0.57 3.99 3.58
CA GLY A 10 -1.38 5.08 4.10
C GLY A 10 -0.90 5.67 5.42
N VAL A 11 0.11 5.07 6.08
CA VAL A 11 0.71 5.64 7.29
C VAL A 11 1.66 6.79 6.99
N PHE A 12 2.12 6.94 5.75
CA PHE A 12 3.02 8.03 5.38
C PHE A 12 2.29 9.37 5.29
N ALA A 13 2.99 10.45 5.68
CA ALA A 13 2.45 11.81 5.62
C ALA A 13 2.52 12.40 4.21
N GLU A 14 3.39 11.87 3.33
CA GLU A 14 3.61 12.43 2.00
C GLU A 14 2.38 12.29 1.10
N ASP A 15 1.93 13.39 0.53
CA ASP A 15 0.78 13.42 -0.37
C ASP A 15 1.01 14.33 -1.60
N ASP A 16 2.22 14.85 -1.78
CA ASP A 16 2.56 15.77 -2.86
C ASP A 16 3.30 15.11 -4.03
N GLY A 17 3.31 13.79 -4.09
CA GLY A 17 3.94 13.06 -5.18
C GLY A 17 5.45 12.86 -5.04
N ASN A 18 6.04 13.20 -3.91
CA ASN A 18 7.46 12.99 -3.66
C ASN A 18 7.75 11.51 -3.34
N VAL A 19 9.00 11.13 -3.53
CA VAL A 19 9.46 9.77 -3.24
C VAL A 19 9.45 9.53 -1.73
N VAL A 20 8.91 8.38 -1.31
CA VAL A 20 8.85 7.96 0.08
C VAL A 20 9.71 6.72 0.27
N THR A 21 10.45 6.69 1.37
CA THR A 21 11.26 5.54 1.78
C THR A 21 10.79 5.02 3.13
N GLU A 22 11.36 3.92 3.60
CA GLU A 22 11.02 3.33 4.89
C GLU A 22 11.15 4.32 6.06
N GLY A 23 12.08 5.26 5.96
CA GLY A 23 12.29 6.31 6.97
C GLY A 23 11.42 7.55 6.77
N GLY A 24 10.49 7.54 5.85
CA GLY A 24 9.63 8.69 5.58
C GLY A 24 8.75 9.09 6.75
N ALA A 25 8.42 10.38 6.83
CA ALA A 25 7.56 10.91 7.88
C ALA A 25 6.18 10.25 7.84
N THR A 26 5.61 10.01 9.01
CA THR A 26 4.31 9.36 9.14
C THR A 26 3.20 10.35 9.47
N ALA A 27 1.98 10.02 9.06
CA ALA A 27 0.81 10.84 9.30
C ALA A 27 0.34 10.73 10.76
N SER A 28 -0.41 11.72 11.21
CA SER A 28 -0.97 11.76 12.56
C SER A 28 -2.47 11.61 12.61
N THR A 29 -3.09 11.14 11.52
CA THR A 29 -4.52 10.83 11.50
C THR A 29 -4.82 9.68 12.47
N PRO A 30 -6.05 9.58 13.02
CA PRO A 30 -6.40 8.47 13.93
C PRO A 30 -6.16 7.09 13.31
N ARG A 31 -6.45 6.92 12.03
CA ARG A 31 -6.22 5.67 11.31
C ARG A 31 -4.74 5.34 11.20
N ALA A 32 -3.91 6.31 10.84
CA ALA A 32 -2.47 6.14 10.75
C ALA A 32 -1.86 5.82 12.12
N LEU A 33 -2.26 6.52 13.16
CA LEU A 33 -1.76 6.29 14.52
C LEU A 33 -2.09 4.88 15.02
N LYS A 34 -3.30 4.41 14.73
CA LYS A 34 -3.71 3.05 15.08
C LYS A 34 -2.85 2.01 14.38
N MET A 35 -2.58 2.19 13.09
CA MET A 35 -1.75 1.30 12.30
C MET A 35 -0.30 1.32 12.79
N LEU A 36 0.24 2.51 13.08
CA LEU A 36 1.61 2.67 13.59
C LEU A 36 1.78 2.01 14.95
N LYS A 37 0.76 2.03 15.80
CA LYS A 37 0.78 1.34 17.09
C LYS A 37 0.89 -0.18 16.90
N ALA A 38 0.15 -0.72 15.94
CA ALA A 38 0.23 -2.15 15.60
C ALA A 38 1.60 -2.50 15.02
N GLU A 39 2.18 -1.64 14.16
CA GLU A 39 3.53 -1.81 13.65
C GLU A 39 4.56 -1.88 14.79
N ALA A 40 4.47 -0.94 15.73
CA ALA A 40 5.40 -0.88 16.85
C ALA A 40 5.35 -2.15 17.69
N ALA A 41 4.15 -2.71 17.90
CA ALA A 41 3.98 -3.96 18.63
C ALA A 41 4.63 -5.13 17.88
N ALA A 42 4.44 -5.20 16.56
CA ALA A 42 5.03 -6.25 15.72
C ALA A 42 6.56 -6.17 15.72
N ILE A 43 7.11 -4.98 15.53
CA ILE A 43 8.55 -4.75 15.50
C ILE A 43 9.16 -5.01 16.88
N GLY A 44 8.50 -4.56 17.95
CA GLY A 44 8.94 -4.80 19.32
C GLY A 44 9.00 -6.28 19.68
N ALA A 45 8.17 -7.10 19.04
CA ALA A 45 8.18 -8.57 19.22
C ALA A 45 9.17 -9.27 18.27
N GLY A 46 9.97 -8.53 17.52
CA GLY A 46 11.00 -9.09 16.63
C GLY A 46 10.54 -9.38 15.21
N GLY A 47 9.35 -8.96 14.84
CA GLY A 47 8.82 -9.13 13.49
C GLY A 47 9.10 -7.94 12.57
N ALA A 48 8.51 -7.97 11.38
CA ALA A 48 8.56 -6.88 10.40
C ALA A 48 7.16 -6.31 10.18
N ALA A 49 7.11 -5.04 9.81
CA ALA A 49 5.89 -4.37 9.37
C ALA A 49 6.05 -4.03 7.89
N ALA A 50 5.29 -4.68 7.03
CA ALA A 50 5.31 -4.44 5.59
C ALA A 50 4.25 -3.40 5.23
N ARG A 51 4.69 -2.20 4.85
CA ARG A 51 3.81 -1.13 4.40
C ARG A 51 3.51 -1.34 2.92
N PHE A 52 2.43 -2.07 2.67
CA PHE A 52 2.01 -2.36 1.31
C PHE A 52 1.36 -1.14 0.68
N ALA A 53 1.70 -0.87 -0.58
CA ALA A 53 0.97 0.06 -1.44
C ALA A 53 -0.45 -0.44 -1.68
N GLY A 54 -1.25 0.31 -2.42
CA GLY A 54 -2.65 -0.06 -2.70
C GLY A 54 -2.76 -1.46 -3.27
N LEU A 55 -3.31 -2.39 -2.52
CA LEU A 55 -3.43 -3.79 -2.94
C LEU A 55 -4.56 -3.92 -3.97
N TYR A 56 -4.31 -4.70 -5.01
CA TYR A 56 -5.31 -4.92 -6.04
C TYR A 56 -5.18 -6.31 -6.67
N SER A 57 -6.28 -6.73 -7.23
CA SER A 57 -6.37 -7.84 -8.19
C SER A 57 -7.41 -7.43 -9.23
N ARG A 58 -7.67 -8.29 -10.19
CA ARG A 58 -8.73 -8.04 -11.17
C ARG A 58 -10.08 -7.75 -10.50
N ALA A 59 -10.39 -8.43 -9.38
CA ALA A 59 -11.68 -8.33 -8.70
C ALA A 59 -11.73 -7.29 -7.59
N ARG A 60 -10.58 -6.79 -7.09
CA ARG A 60 -10.51 -5.94 -5.91
C ARG A 60 -9.47 -4.85 -6.08
N GLY A 61 -9.72 -3.70 -5.47
CA GLY A 61 -8.79 -2.57 -5.45
C GLY A 61 -9.50 -1.25 -5.69
N ALA A 62 -8.73 -0.17 -5.78
CA ALA A 62 -9.27 1.18 -5.99
C ALA A 62 -10.12 1.26 -7.26
N HIS A 63 -9.70 0.61 -8.34
CA HIS A 63 -10.43 0.58 -9.61
C HIS A 63 -11.83 -0.02 -9.44
N SER A 64 -11.97 -1.13 -8.73
CA SER A 64 -13.26 -1.77 -8.48
C SER A 64 -14.16 -0.89 -7.62
N TYR A 65 -13.60 -0.29 -6.58
CA TYR A 65 -14.34 0.60 -5.68
C TYR A 65 -14.85 1.82 -6.42
N TRP A 66 -13.99 2.49 -7.21
CA TRP A 66 -14.38 3.68 -7.96
C TRP A 66 -15.40 3.35 -9.05
N TYR A 67 -15.23 2.22 -9.73
CA TYR A 67 -16.16 1.78 -10.76
C TYR A 67 -17.55 1.53 -10.18
N ALA A 68 -17.63 0.83 -9.05
CA ALA A 68 -18.90 0.54 -8.37
C ALA A 68 -19.56 1.82 -7.84
N LYS A 69 -18.77 2.77 -7.33
CA LYS A 69 -19.25 4.03 -6.81
C LYS A 69 -19.71 5.00 -7.91
N GLY A 70 -19.13 4.89 -9.10
CA GLY A 70 -19.47 5.73 -10.24
C GLY A 70 -18.70 7.03 -10.35
N ASP A 71 -17.87 7.36 -9.38
CA ASP A 71 -17.02 8.56 -9.43
C ASP A 71 -15.74 8.40 -8.62
N VAL A 72 -14.84 9.36 -8.78
CA VAL A 72 -13.61 9.47 -8.00
C VAL A 72 -13.56 10.89 -7.40
N ALA A 73 -13.69 10.99 -6.09
CA ALA A 73 -13.79 12.27 -5.41
C ALA A 73 -12.48 13.07 -5.36
N ALA A 74 -11.33 12.40 -5.58
CA ALA A 74 -10.01 13.01 -5.49
C ALA A 74 -9.48 13.44 -6.86
N SER A 75 -8.41 14.25 -6.87
CA SER A 75 -7.81 14.77 -8.10
C SER A 75 -7.44 13.66 -9.09
N PRO A 76 -7.82 13.77 -10.38
CA PRO A 76 -7.43 12.80 -11.41
C PRO A 76 -5.91 12.68 -11.61
N SER A 77 -5.15 13.76 -11.35
CA SER A 77 -3.70 13.78 -11.50
C SER A 77 -2.94 13.26 -10.29
N GLY A 78 -3.62 12.97 -9.18
CA GLY A 78 -2.99 12.42 -7.99
C GLY A 78 -2.38 11.04 -8.25
N LEU A 79 -1.18 10.81 -7.71
CA LEU A 79 -0.46 9.55 -7.90
C LEU A 79 -0.90 8.51 -6.87
N ILE A 80 -1.06 7.28 -7.36
CA ILE A 80 -1.37 6.12 -6.54
C ILE A 80 -0.29 5.06 -6.75
N ASN A 81 0.28 4.57 -5.68
CA ASN A 81 1.16 3.41 -5.72
C ASN A 81 0.32 2.15 -5.51
N LEU A 82 0.63 1.13 -6.29
CA LEU A 82 -0.12 -0.13 -6.31
C LEU A 82 0.79 -1.32 -6.09
N LEU A 83 0.19 -2.43 -5.66
CA LEU A 83 0.87 -3.72 -5.54
C LEU A 83 -0.18 -4.82 -5.72
N HIS A 84 0.04 -5.71 -6.68
CA HIS A 84 -0.87 -6.84 -6.86
C HIS A 84 -0.85 -7.76 -5.65
N TYR A 85 -1.99 -8.35 -5.31
CA TYR A 85 -2.09 -9.27 -4.16
C TYR A 85 -1.09 -10.43 -4.25
N ASP A 86 -0.86 -10.98 -5.44
CA ASP A 86 0.11 -12.08 -5.61
C ASP A 86 1.53 -11.61 -5.29
N ASP A 87 1.89 -10.40 -5.69
CA ASP A 87 3.20 -9.82 -5.39
C ASP A 87 3.34 -9.51 -3.90
N ALA A 88 2.27 -9.06 -3.26
CA ALA A 88 2.25 -8.84 -1.81
C ALA A 88 2.48 -10.15 -1.06
N ALA A 89 1.84 -11.23 -1.48
CA ALA A 89 2.04 -12.55 -0.89
C ALA A 89 3.48 -13.04 -1.08
N GLY A 90 4.04 -12.86 -2.27
CA GLY A 90 5.43 -13.21 -2.56
C GLY A 90 6.40 -12.39 -1.73
N PHE A 91 6.14 -11.11 -1.55
CA PHE A 91 6.94 -10.23 -0.71
C PHE A 91 6.92 -10.70 0.75
N ALA A 92 5.74 -10.99 1.28
CA ALA A 92 5.61 -11.48 2.66
C ALA A 92 6.35 -12.79 2.87
N LYS A 93 6.25 -13.72 1.90
CA LYS A 93 6.97 -14.98 1.93
C LYS A 93 8.48 -14.76 1.97
N ARG A 94 9.01 -13.88 1.11
CA ARG A 94 10.44 -13.57 1.08
C ARG A 94 10.90 -12.89 2.38
N ALA A 95 10.08 -12.02 2.94
CA ALA A 95 10.40 -11.36 4.21
C ALA A 95 10.48 -12.39 5.35
N LEU A 96 9.57 -13.37 5.37
CA LEU A 96 9.61 -14.47 6.35
C LEU A 96 10.86 -15.34 6.17
N GLU A 97 11.16 -15.74 4.94
CA GLU A 97 12.34 -16.55 4.63
C GLU A 97 13.64 -15.85 5.01
N ALA A 98 13.71 -14.54 4.78
CA ALA A 98 14.86 -13.73 5.14
C ALA A 98 14.91 -13.35 6.63
N LYS A 99 13.89 -13.70 7.40
CA LYS A 99 13.75 -13.32 8.81
C LYS A 99 13.86 -11.80 9.00
N ALA A 100 13.22 -11.05 8.10
CA ALA A 100 13.27 -9.60 8.10
C ALA A 100 12.67 -9.01 9.38
N THR A 101 13.18 -7.86 9.80
CA THR A 101 12.69 -7.11 10.94
C THR A 101 12.53 -5.64 10.56
N GLY A 102 11.78 -4.89 11.37
CA GLY A 102 11.60 -3.46 11.15
C GLY A 102 10.58 -3.13 10.07
N VAL A 103 10.66 -1.91 9.58
CA VAL A 103 9.73 -1.40 8.55
C VAL A 103 10.23 -1.80 7.16
N LEU A 104 9.33 -2.35 6.36
CA LEU A 104 9.56 -2.68 4.95
C LEU A 104 8.52 -1.94 4.12
N LEU A 105 8.91 -1.51 2.92
CA LEU A 105 8.01 -0.83 1.99
C LEU A 105 7.91 -1.64 0.71
N ALA A 106 6.68 -1.92 0.27
CA ALA A 106 6.45 -2.73 -0.92
C ALA A 106 5.44 -2.06 -1.86
N ALA A 107 5.91 -1.78 -3.08
CA ALA A 107 5.11 -1.22 -4.17
C ALA A 107 5.61 -1.81 -5.48
N ASP A 108 4.83 -1.65 -6.57
CA ASP A 108 5.25 -2.16 -7.87
C ASP A 108 6.28 -1.26 -8.59
N GLY A 109 6.62 -0.11 -8.01
CA GLY A 109 7.57 0.81 -8.60
C GLY A 109 7.04 1.60 -9.80
N ALA A 110 5.75 1.53 -10.08
CA ALA A 110 5.12 2.18 -11.22
C ALA A 110 3.89 2.99 -10.77
N PRO A 111 4.09 4.13 -10.10
CA PRO A 111 2.97 4.95 -9.64
C PRO A 111 2.13 5.43 -10.84
N ARG A 112 0.82 5.46 -10.66
CA ARG A 112 -0.14 5.83 -11.69
C ARG A 112 -1.06 6.92 -11.20
N THR A 113 -1.54 7.75 -12.12
CA THR A 113 -2.56 8.74 -11.79
C THR A 113 -3.91 8.05 -11.58
N ARG A 114 -4.79 8.68 -10.81
CA ARG A 114 -6.17 8.18 -10.64
C ARG A 114 -6.90 8.10 -11.98
N ALA A 115 -6.66 9.08 -12.87
CA ALA A 115 -7.23 9.06 -14.21
C ALA A 115 -6.84 7.80 -14.99
N ALA A 116 -5.56 7.42 -14.95
CA ALA A 116 -5.08 6.21 -15.64
C ALA A 116 -5.71 4.94 -15.07
N ILE A 117 -5.89 4.86 -13.76
CA ILE A 117 -6.49 3.69 -13.10
C ILE A 117 -7.96 3.55 -13.50
N VAL A 118 -8.70 4.65 -13.55
CA VAL A 118 -10.13 4.64 -13.90
C VAL A 118 -10.34 4.20 -15.36
N VAL A 119 -9.45 4.61 -16.27
CA VAL A 119 -9.56 4.26 -17.69
C VAL A 119 -9.29 2.79 -17.94
N VAL A 120 -8.32 2.19 -17.25
CA VAL A 120 -7.91 0.81 -17.45
C VAL A 120 -9.06 -0.20 -17.26
N PRO A 121 -9.87 -0.14 -16.19
CA PRO A 121 -11.02 -1.05 -16.04
C PRO A 121 -12.02 -0.96 -17.19
N THR A 122 -12.26 0.24 -17.70
CA THR A 122 -13.19 0.47 -18.81
C THR A 122 -12.69 -0.18 -20.10
N ARG A 123 -11.39 -0.05 -20.38
CA ARG A 123 -10.77 -0.65 -21.58
C ARG A 123 -10.70 -2.15 -21.51
N SER A 124 -10.49 -2.74 -20.36
CA SER A 124 -10.35 -4.17 -20.18
C SER A 124 -11.66 -4.88 -19.93
N ALA A 125 -12.77 -4.17 -19.80
CA ALA A 125 -14.11 -4.77 -19.71
C ALA A 125 -14.46 -5.42 -21.04
N PRO A 126 -14.80 -6.70 -21.06
CA PRO A 126 -15.19 -7.37 -22.30
C PRO A 126 -16.51 -6.85 -22.84
#